data_14cee7665439dcecf5f35d37777630c2
#
_entry.id   14cee7665439dcecf5f35d37777630c2
#
_cell.length_a   1.000
_cell.length_b   1.000
_cell.length_c   1.000
_cell.angle_alpha   90.00
_cell.angle_beta   90.00
_cell.angle_gamma   90.00
#
_symmetry.space_group_name_H-M   'P 1'
#
loop_
_entity.id
_entity.type
_entity.pdbx_description
1 polymer ?
#
loop_
_entity_poly.entity_id
_entity_poly.type
_entity_poly.pdbx_seq_one_letter_code
_entity_poly.pdbx_strand_id
1 'polypeptide(L)'
;YISSARTSMVSVSMKGEEKNETLHRLEMELKRLEKVDFLHIAFTPYYKEVFELAFPYLHDESCVVVGDIYTSNERKTWWKELTNDERVRISFDLYDIGLLRFEKKRFKQNYKVNFF
;
A
#
# COMPACT_ATOMS: atom_id res chain seq x y z
N TYR A 1 -0.35 -13.29 -13.85
CA TYR A 1 0.16 -11.97 -14.16
C TYR A 1 0.50 -11.85 -15.63
N ILE A 2 -0.26 -11.07 -16.30
CA ILE A 2 0.07 -10.79 -17.67
C ILE A 2 0.86 -9.55 -17.69
N SER A 3 2.02 -9.72 -17.97
CA SER A 3 2.86 -8.66 -18.21
C SER A 3 2.47 -7.93 -19.46
N SER A 4 1.75 -6.87 -19.29
CA SER A 4 2.23 -5.82 -20.13
C SER A 4 3.59 -5.52 -19.55
N ALA A 5 4.67 -5.83 -20.09
CA ALA A 5 6.03 -5.61 -19.55
C ALA A 5 6.23 -4.24 -18.89
N ARG A 6 5.17 -3.47 -18.70
CA ARG A 6 5.18 -2.12 -18.15
C ARG A 6 4.53 -1.99 -16.80
N THR A 7 3.84 -3.03 -16.32
CA THR A 7 3.20 -2.98 -15.02
C THR A 7 4.14 -3.55 -13.98
N SER A 8 4.52 -2.72 -13.02
CA SER A 8 5.38 -3.13 -11.93
C SER A 8 4.52 -3.41 -10.71
N MET A 9 4.52 -4.66 -10.26
CA MET A 9 3.73 -5.08 -9.12
C MET A 9 4.62 -5.63 -8.03
N VAL A 10 4.38 -5.18 -6.80
CA VAL A 10 5.09 -5.67 -5.63
C VAL A 10 4.05 -6.13 -4.61
N SER A 11 4.22 -7.33 -4.09
CA SER A 11 3.40 -7.84 -3.02
C SER A 11 4.29 -8.18 -1.84
N VAL A 12 3.95 -7.66 -0.67
CA VAL A 12 4.69 -7.91 0.55
C VAL A 12 3.83 -8.69 1.51
N SER A 13 4.25 -9.89 1.82
CA SER A 13 3.62 -10.74 2.80
C SER A 13 4.70 -11.45 3.59
N MET A 14 4.57 -11.45 4.91
CA MET A 14 5.63 -11.98 5.73
C MET A 14 5.17 -12.97 6.76
N LYS A 15 5.88 -14.06 6.83
CA LYS A 15 5.76 -14.97 7.95
C LYS A 15 7.16 -15.30 8.44
N GLY A 16 7.47 -14.89 9.66
CA GLY A 16 8.68 -15.33 10.33
C GLY A 16 10.01 -14.76 9.84
N GLU A 17 10.00 -13.77 8.95
CA GLU A 17 11.22 -13.12 8.50
C GLU A 17 11.59 -11.97 9.43
N GLU A 18 12.87 -11.69 9.54
CA GLU A 18 13.33 -10.53 10.28
C GLU A 18 12.98 -9.24 9.54
N LYS A 19 12.67 -8.21 10.33
CA LYS A 19 12.33 -6.90 9.81
C LYS A 19 13.37 -6.36 8.83
N ASN A 20 14.63 -6.34 9.26
CA ASN A 20 15.69 -5.77 8.45
C ASN A 20 15.90 -6.51 7.14
N GLU A 21 15.80 -7.83 7.17
CA GLU A 21 15.95 -8.66 5.98
C GLU A 21 14.84 -8.39 4.97
N THR A 22 13.62 -8.29 5.46
CA THR A 22 12.47 -8.03 4.60
C THR A 22 12.52 -6.66 3.98
N LEU A 23 12.82 -5.65 4.78
CA LEU A 23 12.91 -4.29 4.27
C LEU A 23 14.06 -4.14 3.29
N HIS A 24 15.17 -4.85 3.53
CA HIS A 24 16.30 -4.85 2.60
C HIS A 24 15.93 -5.47 1.26
N ARG A 25 15.24 -6.61 1.28
CA ARG A 25 14.75 -7.26 0.05
C ARG A 25 13.79 -6.37 -0.71
N LEU A 26 12.88 -5.75 0.01
CA LEU A 26 11.92 -4.82 -0.59
C LEU A 26 12.65 -3.65 -1.24
N GLU A 27 13.60 -3.07 -0.54
CA GLU A 27 14.38 -1.95 -1.08
C GLU A 27 15.10 -2.33 -2.36
N MET A 28 15.73 -3.50 -2.40
CA MET A 28 16.41 -3.97 -3.60
C MET A 28 15.44 -4.16 -4.76
N GLU A 29 14.27 -4.71 -4.50
CA GLU A 29 13.25 -4.91 -5.53
C GLU A 29 12.73 -3.57 -6.06
N LEU A 30 12.50 -2.61 -5.17
CA LEU A 30 12.06 -1.28 -5.55
C LEU A 30 13.09 -0.58 -6.43
N LYS A 31 14.35 -0.66 -6.07
CA LYS A 31 15.43 -0.08 -6.88
C LYS A 31 15.52 -0.72 -8.24
N ARG A 32 15.30 -2.02 -8.33
CA ARG A 32 15.31 -2.75 -9.59
C ARG A 32 14.17 -2.31 -10.51
N LEU A 33 12.98 -2.10 -9.94
CA LEU A 33 11.80 -1.72 -10.70
C LEU A 33 11.74 -0.23 -11.04
N GLU A 34 12.40 0.60 -10.27
CA GLU A 34 12.45 2.07 -10.40
C GLU A 34 11.11 2.76 -10.12
N LYS A 35 10.00 2.16 -10.52
CA LYS A 35 8.66 2.65 -10.15
C LYS A 35 7.75 1.47 -9.90
N VAL A 36 6.74 1.68 -9.09
CA VAL A 36 5.77 0.64 -8.73
C VAL A 36 4.37 1.11 -9.13
N ASP A 37 3.69 0.33 -9.94
CA ASP A 37 2.31 0.62 -10.36
C ASP A 37 1.28 0.05 -9.40
N PHE A 38 1.61 -1.05 -8.74
CA PHE A 38 0.71 -1.72 -7.81
C PHE A 38 1.51 -2.26 -6.63
N LEU A 39 1.11 -1.88 -5.42
CA LEU A 39 1.71 -2.39 -4.19
C LEU A 39 0.63 -3.08 -3.37
N HIS A 40 0.84 -4.32 -3.03
CA HIS A 40 -0.03 -5.07 -2.15
C HIS A 40 0.68 -5.33 -0.83
N ILE A 41 0.17 -4.75 0.25
CA ILE A 41 0.68 -4.97 1.59
C ILE A 41 -0.25 -5.97 2.27
N ALA A 42 0.16 -7.22 2.26
CA ALA A 42 -0.60 -8.30 2.87
C ALA A 42 -0.30 -8.39 4.37
N PHE A 43 -0.45 -9.56 4.95
CA PHE A 43 -0.19 -9.71 6.37
C PHE A 43 1.29 -9.52 6.68
N THR A 44 1.63 -8.44 7.34
CA THR A 44 2.98 -8.14 7.81
C THR A 44 2.92 -7.21 9.01
N PRO A 45 3.71 -7.44 10.07
CA PRO A 45 3.77 -6.50 11.18
C PRO A 45 4.52 -5.20 10.82
N TYR A 46 5.17 -5.16 9.66
CA TYR A 46 5.98 -4.02 9.23
C TYR A 46 5.28 -3.16 8.17
N TYR A 47 3.95 -3.16 8.17
CA TYR A 47 3.16 -2.48 7.14
C TYR A 47 3.46 -0.98 7.02
N LYS A 48 3.74 -0.32 8.13
CA LYS A 48 4.08 1.12 8.12
C LYS A 48 5.40 1.36 7.40
N GLU A 49 6.40 0.58 7.74
CA GLU A 49 7.73 0.72 7.15
C GLU A 49 7.71 0.35 5.67
N VAL A 50 6.95 -0.67 5.31
CA VAL A 50 6.79 -1.07 3.92
C VAL A 50 6.19 0.06 3.10
N PHE A 51 5.14 0.69 3.61
CA PHE A 51 4.49 1.80 2.90
C PHE A 51 5.45 2.97 2.72
N GLU A 52 6.13 3.40 3.79
CA GLU A 52 7.02 4.54 3.73
C GLU A 52 8.24 4.26 2.84
N LEU A 53 8.75 3.05 2.87
CA LEU A 53 9.87 2.67 2.02
C LEU A 53 9.48 2.66 0.54
N ALA A 54 8.28 2.21 0.23
CA ALA A 54 7.80 2.11 -1.14
C ALA A 54 7.29 3.43 -1.71
N PHE A 55 6.89 4.36 -0.86
CA PHE A 55 6.24 5.59 -1.30
C PHE A 55 7.01 6.37 -2.36
N PRO A 56 8.34 6.56 -2.25
CA PRO A 56 9.09 7.30 -3.28
C PRO A 56 9.05 6.66 -4.67
N TYR A 57 8.69 5.39 -4.74
CA TYR A 57 8.60 4.67 -6.01
C TYR A 57 7.19 4.64 -6.59
N LEU A 58 6.22 5.20 -5.88
CA LEU A 58 4.85 5.31 -6.33
C LEU A 58 4.68 6.56 -7.19
N HIS A 59 3.70 6.51 -8.08
CA HIS A 59 3.39 7.65 -8.96
C HIS A 59 1.87 7.88 -8.99
N ASP A 60 1.42 8.87 -9.75
CA ASP A 60 0.02 9.29 -9.74
C ASP A 60 -0.97 8.18 -10.07
N GLU A 61 -0.56 7.24 -10.89
CA GLU A 61 -1.43 6.12 -11.29
C GLU A 61 -1.25 4.87 -10.44
N SER A 62 -0.38 4.92 -9.45
CA SER A 62 -0.14 3.78 -8.57
C SER A 62 -1.37 3.46 -7.72
N CYS A 63 -1.51 2.18 -7.42
CA CYS A 63 -2.56 1.68 -6.55
C CYS A 63 -1.90 0.90 -5.41
N VAL A 64 -2.29 1.19 -4.18
CA VAL A 64 -1.83 0.43 -3.01
C VAL A 64 -3.03 -0.27 -2.40
N VAL A 65 -2.91 -1.58 -2.21
CA VAL A 65 -3.92 -2.38 -1.52
C VAL A 65 -3.33 -2.82 -0.19
N VAL A 66 -4.03 -2.50 0.89
CA VAL A 66 -3.62 -2.85 2.24
C VAL A 66 -4.59 -3.87 2.81
N GLY A 67 -4.09 -5.03 3.18
CA GLY A 67 -4.91 -6.07 3.80
C GLY A 67 -5.10 -5.83 5.29
N ASP A 68 -6.18 -6.40 5.82
CA ASP A 68 -6.42 -6.49 7.27
C ASP A 68 -6.44 -5.17 8.01
N ILE A 69 -7.08 -4.15 7.43
CA ILE A 69 -7.06 -2.79 7.98
C ILE A 69 -7.81 -2.65 9.30
N TYR A 70 -8.67 -3.60 9.65
CA TYR A 70 -9.44 -3.56 10.89
C TYR A 70 -9.10 -4.66 11.90
N THR A 71 -7.98 -5.35 11.71
CA THR A 71 -7.64 -6.49 12.59
C THR A 71 -7.10 -6.09 13.96
N SER A 72 -6.62 -4.86 14.10
CA SER A 72 -6.15 -4.35 15.38
C SER A 72 -6.41 -2.87 15.50
N ASN A 73 -6.39 -2.35 16.72
CA ASN A 73 -6.55 -0.91 16.93
C ASN A 73 -5.42 -0.12 16.29
N GLU A 74 -4.21 -0.67 16.30
CA GLU A 74 -3.06 -0.03 15.69
C GLU A 74 -3.24 0.11 14.18
N ARG A 75 -3.73 -0.94 13.52
CA ARG A 75 -3.99 -0.91 12.08
C ARG A 75 -5.12 0.03 11.72
N LYS A 76 -6.18 0.05 12.52
CA LYS A 76 -7.28 1.00 12.33
C LYS A 76 -6.81 2.44 12.42
N THR A 77 -5.98 2.73 13.41
CA THR A 77 -5.42 4.07 13.60
C THR A 77 -4.56 4.47 12.42
N TRP A 78 -3.68 3.57 12.00
CA TRP A 78 -2.82 3.82 10.85
C TRP A 78 -3.64 4.04 9.57
N TRP A 79 -4.67 3.24 9.35
CA TRP A 79 -5.55 3.40 8.20
C TRP A 79 -6.22 4.78 8.20
N LYS A 80 -6.71 5.23 9.35
CA LYS A 80 -7.28 6.57 9.47
C LYS A 80 -6.25 7.65 9.16
N GLU A 81 -5.04 7.48 9.65
CA GLU A 81 -3.97 8.42 9.35
C GLU A 81 -3.68 8.49 7.86
N LEU A 82 -3.65 7.34 7.19
CA LEU A 82 -3.45 7.29 5.74
C LEU A 82 -4.57 8.00 4.99
N THR A 83 -5.82 7.78 5.38
CA THR A 83 -6.95 8.42 4.69
C THR A 83 -6.95 9.94 4.86
N ASN A 84 -6.28 10.44 5.88
CA ASN A 84 -6.13 11.87 6.12
C ASN A 84 -4.79 12.43 5.63
N ASP A 85 -3.90 11.58 5.14
CA ASP A 85 -2.61 11.99 4.64
C ASP A 85 -2.78 12.72 3.31
N GLU A 86 -2.13 13.87 3.17
CA GLU A 86 -2.22 14.68 1.95
C GLU A 86 -1.69 13.95 0.71
N ARG A 87 -0.81 13.00 0.90
CA ARG A 87 -0.26 12.19 -0.19
C ARG A 87 -1.32 11.28 -0.81
N VAL A 88 -2.31 10.88 -0.03
CA VAL A 88 -3.39 9.99 -0.47
C VAL A 88 -4.55 10.84 -0.96
N ARG A 89 -4.94 10.66 -2.22
CA ARG A 89 -6.02 11.45 -2.82
C ARG A 89 -7.36 10.73 -2.82
N ILE A 90 -7.34 9.43 -3.03
CA ILE A 90 -8.55 8.63 -3.01
C ILE A 90 -8.32 7.43 -2.14
N SER A 91 -9.22 7.14 -1.23
CA SER A 91 -9.18 5.93 -0.42
C SER A 91 -10.51 5.19 -0.49
N PHE A 92 -10.44 3.88 -0.56
CA PHE A 92 -11.59 3.01 -0.49
C PHE A 92 -11.45 2.08 0.70
N ASP A 93 -12.38 2.15 1.63
CA ASP A 93 -12.47 1.22 2.75
C ASP A 93 -13.46 0.13 2.38
N LEU A 94 -12.95 -1.05 2.11
CA LEU A 94 -13.73 -2.20 1.67
C LEU A 94 -13.92 -3.22 2.80
N TYR A 95 -13.80 -2.77 4.03
CA TYR A 95 -13.94 -3.54 5.26
C TYR A 95 -12.71 -4.40 5.59
N ASP A 96 -12.39 -5.40 4.79
CA ASP A 96 -11.23 -6.26 5.04
C ASP A 96 -9.95 -5.69 4.44
N ILE A 97 -10.10 -4.92 3.39
CA ILE A 97 -8.96 -4.33 2.71
C ILE A 97 -9.20 -2.85 2.46
N GLY A 98 -8.12 -2.13 2.33
CA GLY A 98 -8.15 -0.72 1.93
C GLY A 98 -7.42 -0.54 0.62
N LEU A 99 -7.88 0.40 -0.17
CA LEU A 99 -7.26 0.73 -1.45
C LEU A 99 -6.96 2.22 -1.48
N LEU A 100 -5.75 2.56 -1.91
CA LEU A 100 -5.28 3.94 -1.96
C LEU A 100 -4.86 4.32 -3.38
N ARG A 101 -5.21 5.55 -3.77
CA ARG A 101 -4.79 6.14 -5.03
C ARG A 101 -4.16 7.51 -4.75
N PHE A 102 -3.28 7.93 -5.63
CA PHE A 102 -2.43 9.11 -5.42
C PHE A 102 -2.57 10.18 -6.51
N GLU A 103 -3.62 10.16 -7.29
CA GLU A 103 -3.83 11.07 -8.41
C GLU A 103 -3.93 12.51 -7.93
N LYS A 104 -2.90 13.29 -8.14
CA LYS A 104 -2.79 14.67 -7.63
C LYS A 104 -3.82 15.63 -8.21
N LYS A 105 -4.35 15.33 -9.38
CA LYS A 105 -5.32 16.19 -10.05
C LYS A 105 -6.72 16.10 -9.48
N ARG A 106 -6.97 15.14 -8.60
CA ARG A 106 -8.29 14.95 -8.03
C ARG A 106 -8.40 15.56 -6.65
N PHE A 107 -9.62 15.99 -6.31
CA PHE A 107 -9.91 16.38 -4.94
C PHE A 107 -9.80 15.14 -4.04
N LYS A 108 -9.41 15.38 -2.79
CA LYS A 108 -9.31 14.30 -1.83
C LYS A 108 -10.69 13.69 -1.58
N GLN A 109 -10.80 12.38 -1.72
CA GLN A 109 -12.04 11.64 -1.55
C GLN A 109 -11.79 10.36 -0.78
N ASN A 110 -12.62 10.09 0.22
CA ASN A 110 -12.57 8.88 1.01
C ASN A 110 -13.91 8.16 0.89
N TYR A 111 -13.86 6.92 0.48
CA TYR A 111 -15.05 6.10 0.30
C TYR A 111 -15.04 4.92 1.27
N LYS A 112 -16.20 4.63 1.82
CA LYS A 112 -16.39 3.43 2.63
C LYS A 112 -17.48 2.60 2.00
N VAL A 113 -17.16 1.36 1.65
CA VAL A 113 -18.10 0.46 1.01
C VAL A 113 -18.45 -0.66 1.96
N ASN A 114 -19.73 -0.77 2.28
CA ASN A 114 -20.26 -1.85 3.11
C ASN A 114 -20.94 -2.87 2.22
N PHE A 115 -20.60 -4.13 2.43
CA PHE A 115 -21.21 -5.24 1.70
C PHE A 115 -22.35 -5.91 2.48
N PHE A 116 -22.78 -5.32 3.57
CA PHE A 116 -23.82 -5.89 4.42
C PHE A 116 -25.09 -5.04 4.41
#